data_03e111ad47c20ab0507f4e1a4469e95d
#
_entry.id   03e111ad47c20ab0507f4e1a4469e95d
#
_cell.length_a   1.000
_cell.length_b   1.000
_cell.length_c   1.000
_cell.angle_alpha   90.00
_cell.angle_beta   90.00
_cell.angle_gamma   90.00
#
_symmetry.space_group_name_H-M   'P 1'
#
loop_
_entity.id
_entity.type
_entity.pdbx_description
1 polymer ?
#
loop_
_entity_poly.entity_id
_entity_poly.type
_entity_poly.pdbx_seq_one_letter_code
_entity_poly.pdbx_strand_id
1 'polypeptide(L)'
;MDDARLDFFLGPYERAVSDTLNALNKSSVLRRIWLADYTVWKPAPDEIINRLGWLHAPEDTLKQLSYIDAVLRPVIAEGYKNAVLLGMGGSSLAADVFRKIFGRKTGYPNLLIWDSTDPFALARISQTLQPEETFYFVSSKSGTTLETVLL
;
A
#
# COMPACT_ATOMS: atom_id res chain seq x y z
N MET A 1 3.95 -24.14 14.86
CA MET A 1 4.16 -22.69 14.83
C MET A 1 4.03 -22.22 16.26
N ASP A 2 5.14 -21.82 16.86
CA ASP A 2 5.12 -21.25 18.21
C ASP A 2 4.27 -19.99 18.18
N ASP A 3 3.25 -19.98 19.03
CA ASP A 3 2.37 -18.82 19.22
C ASP A 3 3.21 -17.74 19.90
N ALA A 4 3.76 -16.82 19.12
CA ALA A 4 4.54 -15.71 19.64
C ALA A 4 3.58 -14.83 20.49
N ARG A 5 3.51 -15.12 21.79
CA ARG A 5 2.79 -14.27 22.74
C ARG A 5 3.53 -12.95 22.87
N LEU A 6 2.82 -11.90 22.50
CA LEU A 6 3.27 -10.53 22.81
C LEU A 6 2.84 -10.19 24.24
N ASP A 7 3.81 -9.94 25.09
CA ASP A 7 3.56 -9.42 26.44
C ASP A 7 3.47 -7.89 26.40
N PHE A 8 2.39 -7.35 26.94
CA PHE A 8 2.15 -5.91 26.99
C PHE A 8 2.27 -5.42 28.44
N PHE A 9 3.08 -4.40 28.64
CA PHE A 9 3.23 -3.70 29.92
C PHE A 9 2.51 -2.36 29.84
N LEU A 10 1.22 -2.34 30.15
CA LEU A 10 0.35 -1.17 29.95
C LEU A 10 0.36 -0.18 31.14
N GLY A 11 0.89 -0.61 32.30
CA GLY A 11 0.97 0.25 33.47
C GLY A 11 -0.38 0.85 33.87
N PRO A 12 -0.49 2.19 34.03
CA PRO A 12 -1.74 2.83 34.45
C PRO A 12 -2.88 2.71 33.44
N TYR A 13 -2.61 2.29 32.20
CA TYR A 13 -3.62 2.16 31.16
C TYR A 13 -4.26 0.77 31.07
N GLU A 14 -3.79 -0.21 31.85
CA GLU A 14 -4.23 -1.60 31.77
C GLU A 14 -5.76 -1.75 31.89
N ARG A 15 -6.37 -1.04 32.85
CA ARG A 15 -7.82 -1.06 33.04
C ARG A 15 -8.55 -0.44 31.84
N ALA A 16 -8.11 0.71 31.36
CA ALA A 16 -8.76 1.39 30.23
C ALA A 16 -8.69 0.56 28.94
N VAL A 17 -7.56 -0.10 28.70
CA VAL A 17 -7.38 -1.02 27.54
C VAL A 17 -8.29 -2.23 27.70
N SER A 18 -8.32 -2.86 28.88
CA SER A 18 -9.18 -4.03 29.16
C SER A 18 -10.68 -3.69 28.97
N ASP A 19 -11.13 -2.56 29.54
CA ASP A 19 -12.52 -2.11 29.40
C ASP A 19 -12.88 -1.83 27.92
N THR A 20 -11.96 -1.22 27.18
CA THR A 20 -12.13 -0.96 25.73
C THR A 20 -12.22 -2.27 24.93
N LEU A 21 -11.30 -3.22 25.15
CA LEU A 21 -11.32 -4.52 24.50
C LEU A 21 -12.61 -5.28 24.76
N ASN A 22 -13.10 -5.25 26.01
CA ASN A 22 -14.37 -5.87 26.38
C ASN A 22 -15.55 -5.20 25.65
N ALA A 23 -15.57 -3.89 25.53
CA ALA A 23 -16.59 -3.17 24.78
C ALA A 23 -16.57 -3.50 23.28
N LEU A 24 -15.39 -3.56 22.67
CA LEU A 24 -15.19 -3.94 21.26
C LEU A 24 -15.66 -5.37 21.00
N ASN A 25 -15.33 -6.29 21.89
CA ASN A 25 -15.77 -7.69 21.80
C ASN A 25 -17.28 -7.82 21.94
N LYS A 26 -17.87 -7.15 22.93
CA LYS A 26 -19.33 -7.16 23.16
C LYS A 26 -20.13 -6.65 21.97
N SER A 27 -19.61 -5.65 21.28
CA SER A 27 -20.24 -5.10 20.06
C SER A 27 -19.77 -5.79 18.78
N SER A 28 -18.93 -6.85 18.87
CA SER A 28 -18.41 -7.63 17.74
C SER A 28 -17.78 -6.76 16.66
N VAL A 29 -17.05 -5.71 17.04
CA VAL A 29 -16.53 -4.69 16.11
C VAL A 29 -15.68 -5.31 15.01
N LEU A 30 -14.72 -6.18 15.33
CA LEU A 30 -13.84 -6.83 14.34
C LEU A 30 -14.65 -7.61 13.30
N ARG A 31 -15.61 -8.43 13.76
CA ARG A 31 -16.47 -9.18 12.84
C ARG A 31 -17.27 -8.25 11.91
N ARG A 32 -17.80 -7.16 12.45
CA ARG A 32 -18.57 -6.17 11.69
C ARG A 32 -17.71 -5.44 10.66
N ILE A 33 -16.45 -5.13 10.98
CA ILE A 33 -15.48 -4.60 10.02
C ILE A 33 -15.31 -5.56 8.83
N TRP A 34 -15.03 -6.84 9.09
CA TRP A 34 -14.87 -7.84 8.03
C TRP A 34 -16.14 -8.09 7.20
N LEU A 35 -17.30 -7.80 7.74
CA LEU A 35 -18.58 -7.82 7.02
C LEU A 35 -18.87 -6.50 6.27
N ALA A 36 -17.92 -5.57 6.24
CA ALA A 36 -18.05 -4.25 5.65
C ALA A 36 -19.23 -3.43 6.21
N ASP A 37 -19.57 -3.65 7.50
CA ASP A 37 -20.62 -2.92 8.18
C ASP A 37 -20.15 -1.49 8.46
N TYR A 38 -20.58 -0.56 7.63
CA TYR A 38 -20.19 0.85 7.73
C TYR A 38 -20.62 1.51 9.05
N THR A 39 -21.63 0.97 9.73
CA THR A 39 -22.14 1.54 11.00
C THR A 39 -21.16 1.39 12.16
N VAL A 40 -20.04 0.67 11.98
CA VAL A 40 -18.92 0.67 12.91
C VAL A 40 -18.28 2.05 13.03
N TRP A 41 -18.28 2.83 11.96
CA TRP A 41 -17.63 4.15 11.93
C TRP A 41 -18.59 5.33 12.10
N LYS A 42 -19.74 5.30 11.38
CA LYS A 42 -20.78 6.32 11.51
C LYS A 42 -22.14 5.81 11.00
N PRO A 43 -23.26 6.48 11.36
CA PRO A 43 -24.61 6.04 10.95
C PRO A 43 -24.87 6.09 9.44
N ALA A 44 -24.19 6.99 8.72
CA ALA A 44 -24.39 7.18 7.28
C ALA A 44 -23.29 6.46 6.47
N PRO A 45 -23.62 5.84 5.32
CA PRO A 45 -22.68 5.06 4.52
C PRO A 45 -21.69 5.90 3.70
N ASP A 46 -21.99 7.20 3.52
CA ASP A 46 -21.22 8.09 2.66
C ASP A 46 -19.75 8.16 3.07
N GLU A 47 -18.86 8.12 2.08
CA GLU A 47 -17.41 8.15 2.26
C GLU A 47 -16.82 6.96 3.05
N ILE A 48 -17.62 5.89 3.29
CA ILE A 48 -17.16 4.66 3.95
C ILE A 48 -17.27 3.46 3.02
N ILE A 49 -18.47 3.14 2.51
CA ILE A 49 -18.69 1.91 1.72
C ILE A 49 -17.75 1.84 0.51
N ASN A 50 -17.54 2.96 -0.16
CA ASN A 50 -16.64 3.06 -1.31
C ASN A 50 -15.15 2.99 -0.95
N ARG A 51 -14.81 2.86 0.35
CA ARG A 51 -13.43 2.84 0.84
C ARG A 51 -13.02 1.53 1.53
N LEU A 52 -13.91 0.55 1.59
CA LEU A 52 -13.67 -0.72 2.29
C LEU A 52 -13.07 -1.82 1.40
N GLY A 53 -12.76 -1.53 0.13
CA GLY A 53 -12.19 -2.50 -0.80
C GLY A 53 -10.85 -3.12 -0.36
N TRP A 54 -10.13 -2.49 0.57
CA TRP A 54 -8.88 -3.03 1.12
C TRP A 54 -9.09 -4.30 1.97
N LEU A 55 -10.30 -4.52 2.52
CA LEU A 55 -10.59 -5.67 3.37
C LEU A 55 -10.32 -7.02 2.69
N HIS A 56 -10.56 -7.08 1.39
CA HIS A 56 -10.39 -8.31 0.59
C HIS A 56 -9.30 -8.15 -0.49
N ALA A 57 -8.42 -7.14 -0.35
CA ALA A 57 -7.38 -6.87 -1.33
C ALA A 57 -6.46 -8.07 -1.63
N PRO A 58 -6.04 -8.91 -0.65
CA PRO A 58 -5.22 -10.08 -0.94
C PRO A 58 -5.93 -11.10 -1.83
N GLU A 59 -7.18 -11.45 -1.50
CA GLU A 59 -7.98 -12.42 -2.26
C GLU A 59 -8.32 -11.90 -3.65
N ASP A 60 -8.63 -10.63 -3.78
CA ASP A 60 -8.96 -10.00 -5.05
C ASP A 60 -7.72 -9.85 -5.94
N THR A 61 -6.57 -9.57 -5.36
CA THR A 61 -5.29 -9.53 -6.09
C THR A 61 -4.93 -10.92 -6.63
N LEU A 62 -5.13 -11.99 -5.83
CA LEU A 62 -4.89 -13.36 -6.28
C LEU A 62 -5.72 -13.73 -7.52
N LYS A 63 -6.97 -13.28 -7.59
CA LYS A 63 -7.84 -13.49 -8.76
C LYS A 63 -7.35 -12.74 -10.01
N GLN A 64 -6.56 -11.68 -9.84
CA GLN A 64 -6.07 -10.83 -10.92
C GLN A 64 -4.63 -11.11 -11.34
N LEU A 65 -3.98 -12.12 -10.81
CA LEU A 65 -2.57 -12.42 -11.12
C LEU A 65 -2.31 -12.60 -12.61
N SER A 66 -3.21 -13.27 -13.34
CA SER A 66 -3.06 -13.45 -14.79
C SER A 66 -3.13 -12.13 -15.57
N TYR A 67 -3.96 -11.20 -15.12
CA TYR A 67 -4.03 -9.86 -15.71
C TYR A 67 -2.76 -9.06 -15.39
N ILE A 68 -2.29 -9.11 -14.15
CA ILE A 68 -1.05 -8.45 -13.72
C ILE A 68 0.14 -8.97 -14.55
N ASP A 69 0.24 -10.28 -14.72
CA ASP A 69 1.27 -10.90 -15.56
C ASP A 69 1.17 -10.45 -17.03
N ALA A 70 -0.03 -10.37 -17.59
CA ALA A 70 -0.23 -9.92 -18.96
C ALA A 70 0.23 -8.47 -19.18
N VAL A 71 0.06 -7.59 -18.18
CA VAL A 71 0.55 -6.21 -18.22
C VAL A 71 2.07 -6.14 -18.05
N LEU A 72 2.64 -6.98 -17.20
CA LEU A 72 4.07 -6.95 -16.89
C LEU A 72 4.94 -7.58 -17.97
N ARG A 73 4.47 -8.62 -18.67
CA ARG A 73 5.26 -9.33 -19.70
C ARG A 73 5.83 -8.42 -20.78
N PRO A 74 5.07 -7.51 -21.40
CA PRO A 74 5.63 -6.56 -22.37
C PRO A 74 6.71 -5.67 -21.74
N VAL A 75 6.49 -5.14 -20.53
CA VAL A 75 7.45 -4.28 -19.83
C VAL A 75 8.77 -5.01 -19.57
N ILE A 76 8.68 -6.29 -19.17
CA ILE A 76 9.87 -7.13 -18.95
C ILE A 76 10.58 -7.43 -20.29
N ALA A 77 9.80 -7.71 -21.35
CA ALA A 77 10.35 -8.04 -22.68
C ALA A 77 11.11 -6.86 -23.32
N GLU A 78 10.68 -5.62 -23.04
CA GLU A 78 11.38 -4.40 -23.47
C GLU A 78 12.76 -4.23 -22.82
N GLY A 79 13.04 -4.95 -21.73
CA GLY A 79 14.35 -4.98 -21.10
C GLY A 79 14.68 -3.74 -20.27
N TYR A 80 13.68 -3.01 -19.77
CA TYR A 80 13.91 -1.89 -18.88
C TYR A 80 14.75 -2.28 -17.67
N LYS A 81 15.74 -1.48 -17.34
CA LYS A 81 16.62 -1.69 -16.18
C LYS A 81 16.00 -1.20 -14.88
N ASN A 82 15.19 -0.15 -14.97
CA ASN A 82 14.54 0.50 -13.84
C ASN A 82 13.02 0.61 -14.07
N ALA A 83 12.29 0.55 -12.96
CA ALA A 83 10.88 0.93 -12.88
C ALA A 83 10.74 1.98 -11.79
N VAL A 84 10.19 3.14 -12.10
CA VAL A 84 9.97 4.23 -11.16
C VAL A 84 8.49 4.33 -10.85
N LEU A 85 8.13 4.21 -9.60
CA LEU A 85 6.77 4.46 -9.13
C LEU A 85 6.67 5.92 -8.64
N LEU A 86 5.85 6.70 -9.33
CA LEU A 86 5.48 8.07 -8.99
C LEU A 86 4.18 8.04 -8.19
N GLY A 87 4.22 8.38 -6.92
CA GLY A 87 3.02 8.34 -6.08
C GLY A 87 3.30 8.80 -4.65
N MET A 88 2.27 9.28 -3.98
CA MET A 88 2.37 9.85 -2.64
C MET A 88 1.66 8.99 -1.60
N GLY A 89 2.24 8.87 -0.41
CA GLY A 89 1.64 8.20 0.74
C GLY A 89 1.18 6.77 0.43
N GLY A 90 -0.13 6.48 0.57
CA GLY A 90 -0.69 5.15 0.32
C GLY A 90 -0.47 4.62 -1.10
N SER A 91 -0.23 5.50 -2.08
CA SER A 91 0.03 5.10 -3.46
C SER A 91 1.46 4.60 -3.72
N SER A 92 2.40 4.84 -2.80
CA SER A 92 3.81 4.44 -2.91
C SER A 92 4.26 3.52 -1.78
N LEU A 93 3.72 3.69 -0.58
CA LEU A 93 4.22 3.08 0.65
C LEU A 93 4.24 1.54 0.60
N ALA A 94 3.16 0.91 0.12
CA ALA A 94 3.10 -0.55 0.02
C ALA A 94 4.18 -1.11 -0.91
N ALA A 95 4.40 -0.46 -2.06
CA ALA A 95 5.43 -0.83 -3.01
C ALA A 95 6.85 -0.68 -2.43
N ASP A 96 7.09 0.39 -1.65
CA ASP A 96 8.36 0.60 -0.96
C ASP A 96 8.63 -0.47 0.11
N VAL A 97 7.60 -0.83 0.88
CA VAL A 97 7.68 -1.92 1.86
C VAL A 97 8.02 -3.24 1.16
N PHE A 98 7.31 -3.60 0.09
CA PHE A 98 7.58 -4.83 -0.64
C PHE A 98 8.98 -4.85 -1.26
N ARG A 99 9.42 -3.74 -1.86
CA ARG A 99 10.78 -3.60 -2.38
C ARG A 99 11.85 -3.84 -1.31
N LYS A 100 11.64 -3.30 -0.11
CA LYS A 100 12.59 -3.45 1.02
C LYS A 100 12.59 -4.85 1.61
N ILE A 101 11.43 -5.51 1.67
CA ILE A 101 11.30 -6.85 2.26
C ILE A 101 11.77 -7.93 1.28
N PHE A 102 11.32 -7.89 0.03
CA PHE A 102 11.57 -8.95 -0.94
C PHE A 102 12.80 -8.69 -1.82
N GLY A 103 13.29 -7.46 -1.86
CA GLY A 103 14.41 -7.08 -2.69
C GLY A 103 14.11 -7.16 -4.20
N ARG A 104 15.18 -7.18 -5.01
CA ARG A 104 15.08 -7.28 -6.46
C ARG A 104 15.08 -8.75 -6.90
N LYS A 105 14.14 -9.11 -7.74
CA LYS A 105 14.09 -10.41 -8.41
C LYS A 105 14.88 -10.35 -9.73
N THR A 106 15.73 -11.33 -9.99
CA THR A 106 16.48 -11.45 -11.24
C THR A 106 15.53 -11.51 -12.45
N GLY A 107 15.86 -10.77 -13.51
CA GLY A 107 15.02 -10.66 -14.71
C GLY A 107 13.93 -9.59 -14.63
N TYR A 108 13.82 -8.87 -13.49
CA TYR A 108 12.90 -7.76 -13.32
C TYR A 108 13.63 -6.42 -13.18
N PRO A 109 13.02 -5.30 -13.60
CA PRO A 109 13.57 -3.96 -13.37
C PRO A 109 13.83 -3.69 -11.90
N ASN A 110 14.79 -2.83 -11.60
CA ASN A 110 14.97 -2.31 -10.25
C ASN A 110 13.86 -1.31 -9.92
N LEU A 111 13.07 -1.59 -8.87
CA LEU A 111 11.98 -0.70 -8.46
C LEU A 111 12.52 0.47 -7.63
N LEU A 112 12.25 1.67 -8.09
CA LEU A 112 12.52 2.93 -7.39
C LEU A 112 11.21 3.61 -7.03
N ILE A 113 11.18 4.25 -5.88
CA ILE A 113 10.01 5.00 -5.40
C ILE A 113 10.34 6.48 -5.47
N TRP A 114 9.44 7.22 -6.10
CA TRP A 114 9.51 8.66 -6.23
C TRP A 114 8.27 9.28 -5.60
N ASP A 115 8.38 9.64 -4.33
CA ASP A 115 7.30 10.10 -3.47
C ASP A 115 7.59 11.45 -2.81
N SER A 116 8.40 12.27 -3.46
CA SER A 116 8.78 13.59 -2.98
C SER A 116 8.91 14.58 -4.12
N THR A 117 8.43 15.80 -3.90
CA THR A 117 8.64 16.96 -4.77
C THR A 117 9.86 17.80 -4.37
N ASP A 118 10.67 17.30 -3.41
CA ASP A 118 11.91 17.96 -3.02
C ASP A 118 12.90 18.02 -4.20
N PRO A 119 13.37 19.22 -4.61
CA PRO A 119 14.21 19.37 -5.80
C PRO A 119 15.54 18.60 -5.70
N PHE A 120 16.12 18.46 -4.50
CA PHE A 120 17.36 17.74 -4.31
C PHE A 120 17.16 16.23 -4.44
N ALA A 121 16.05 15.71 -3.90
CA ALA A 121 15.68 14.30 -4.07
C ALA A 121 15.44 13.98 -5.54
N LEU A 122 14.71 14.86 -6.23
CA LEU A 122 14.43 14.76 -7.67
C LEU A 122 15.72 14.75 -8.50
N ALA A 123 16.59 15.73 -8.29
CA ALA A 123 17.87 15.83 -9.00
C ALA A 123 18.75 14.60 -8.78
N ARG A 124 18.78 14.05 -7.57
CA ARG A 124 19.56 12.86 -7.26
C ARG A 124 19.06 11.61 -7.98
N ILE A 125 17.75 11.41 -8.02
CA ILE A 125 17.15 10.28 -8.72
C ILE A 125 17.33 10.43 -10.24
N SER A 126 17.03 11.62 -10.81
CA SER A 126 17.14 11.87 -12.25
C SER A 126 18.56 11.69 -12.79
N GLN A 127 19.58 12.01 -12.00
CA GLN A 127 20.98 11.78 -12.39
C GLN A 127 21.36 10.30 -12.50
N THR A 128 20.63 9.40 -11.84
CA THR A 128 20.91 7.95 -11.83
C THR A 128 20.10 7.19 -12.87
N LEU A 129 19.12 7.83 -13.50
CA LEU A 129 18.19 7.22 -14.43
C LEU A 129 18.53 7.59 -15.89
N GLN A 130 18.45 6.60 -16.76
CA GLN A 130 18.39 6.82 -18.21
C GLN A 130 16.93 6.66 -18.63
N PRO A 131 16.28 7.69 -19.20
CA PRO A 131 14.86 7.64 -19.56
C PRO A 131 14.51 6.45 -20.46
N GLU A 132 15.40 6.13 -21.42
CA GLU A 132 15.22 5.04 -22.39
C GLU A 132 15.28 3.64 -21.75
N GLU A 133 15.86 3.53 -20.56
CA GLU A 133 16.01 2.29 -19.81
C GLU A 133 15.06 2.22 -18.61
N THR A 134 14.13 3.17 -18.51
CA THR A 134 13.28 3.36 -17.31
C THR A 134 11.81 3.32 -17.67
N PHE A 135 11.06 2.47 -17.00
CA PHE A 135 9.61 2.43 -17.06
C PHE A 135 9.00 3.22 -15.90
N TYR A 136 8.02 4.07 -16.17
CA TYR A 136 7.38 4.93 -15.16
C TYR A 136 5.96 4.49 -14.87
N PHE A 137 5.62 4.30 -13.58
CA PHE A 137 4.28 4.07 -13.08
C PHE A 137 3.77 5.31 -12.37
N VAL A 138 2.67 5.87 -12.80
CA VAL A 138 1.97 6.93 -12.07
C VAL A 138 0.85 6.31 -11.24
N SER A 139 0.95 6.43 -9.92
CA SER A 139 0.01 5.84 -8.99
C SER A 139 -0.73 6.93 -8.21
N SER A 140 -2.02 7.10 -8.50
CA SER A 140 -2.90 8.00 -7.78
C SER A 140 -4.32 7.45 -7.75
N LYS A 141 -4.93 7.37 -6.55
CA LYS A 141 -6.32 6.93 -6.40
C LYS A 141 -7.30 8.00 -6.89
N SER A 142 -7.06 9.26 -6.58
CA SER A 142 -7.92 10.38 -6.95
C SER A 142 -7.64 10.90 -8.36
N GLY A 143 -6.43 10.69 -8.88
CA GLY A 143 -5.94 11.32 -10.10
C GLY A 143 -5.66 12.83 -9.96
N THR A 144 -5.85 13.41 -8.76
CA THR A 144 -5.77 14.86 -8.50
C THR A 144 -4.76 15.22 -7.41
N THR A 145 -3.96 14.26 -6.94
CA THR A 145 -2.89 14.53 -5.96
C THR A 145 -1.86 15.43 -6.62
N LEU A 146 -1.73 16.65 -6.12
CA LEU A 146 -0.92 17.71 -6.76
C LEU A 146 0.53 17.27 -6.96
N GLU A 147 1.15 16.68 -5.95
CA GLU A 147 2.53 16.19 -6.02
C GLU A 147 2.70 15.15 -7.12
N THR A 148 1.75 14.21 -7.23
CA THR A 148 1.80 13.18 -8.28
C THR A 148 1.61 13.76 -9.69
N VAL A 149 0.89 14.89 -9.81
CA VAL A 149 0.70 15.59 -11.08
C VAL A 149 1.94 16.39 -11.47
N LEU A 150 2.71 16.85 -10.47
CA LEU A 150 3.93 17.65 -10.67
C LEU A 150 5.19 16.80 -10.91
N LEU A 151 5.15 15.52 -10.56
CA LEU A 151 6.24 14.56 -10.79
C LEU A 151 6.24 14.04 -12.23
#